data_26d7adb55591e17701946c69ef46d691
#
_entry.id   26d7adb55591e17701946c69ef46d691
#
_cell.length_a   1.000
_cell.length_b   1.000
_cell.length_c   1.000
_cell.angle_alpha   90.00
_cell.angle_beta   90.00
_cell.angle_gamma   90.00
#
_symmetry.space_group_name_H-M   'P 1'
#
loop_
_entity.id
_entity.type
_entity.pdbx_description
1 polymer ?
#
loop_
_entity_poly.entity_id
_entity_poly.type
_entity_poly.pdbx_seq_one_letter_code
_entity_poly.pdbx_strand_id
1 'polypeptide(L)'
;MLTRKLDCETELAIVIGKAGRHIPVARAIEHVFGYTIANDVTARDRQVRRSGSFTWYDLGRGKAFDTSAPIGPWIVTADEIDDPQTLDIKTRINGELRQSSNTRNMIWTCADLIHFFSINFTLRPGMMIITGTPAGTAWSVDHELGGQWRPKLGLIAATRYCLPGDQIECEIQSIGVLRNAVI
;
A
#
# COMPACT_ATOMS: atom_id res chain seq x y z
N MET A 1 24.23 1.26 0.34
CA MET A 1 22.86 1.79 0.25
C MET A 1 22.11 1.03 -0.85
N LEU A 2 20.94 0.49 -0.54
CA LEU A 2 20.13 -0.33 -1.47
C LEU A 2 19.53 0.52 -2.61
N THR A 3 19.07 1.72 -2.27
CA THR A 3 18.38 2.65 -3.18
C THR A 3 18.65 4.10 -2.77
N ARG A 4 18.56 5.03 -3.73
CA ARG A 4 18.56 6.47 -3.51
C ARG A 4 17.15 7.07 -3.59
N LYS A 5 16.15 6.26 -3.97
CA LYS A 5 14.77 6.69 -4.16
C LYS A 5 13.83 5.78 -3.35
N LEU A 6 14.05 5.74 -2.02
CA LEU A 6 13.19 5.00 -1.09
C LEU A 6 11.88 5.75 -0.91
N ASP A 7 10.77 5.09 -1.17
CA ASP A 7 9.42 5.64 -1.09
C ASP A 7 8.55 4.79 -0.15
N CYS A 8 7.47 5.37 0.36
CA CYS A 8 6.50 4.69 1.21
C CYS A 8 5.12 4.68 0.56
N GLU A 9 4.37 3.63 0.83
CA GLU A 9 3.03 3.40 0.30
C GLU A 9 2.13 2.85 1.41
N THR A 10 1.29 3.71 2.00
CA THR A 10 0.28 3.21 2.95
C THR A 10 -0.80 2.46 2.21
N GLU A 11 -1.06 1.23 2.61
CA GLU A 11 -2.03 0.34 2.00
C GLU A 11 -2.89 -0.37 3.04
N LEU A 12 -4.17 -0.56 2.73
CA LEU A 12 -4.99 -1.53 3.45
C LEU A 12 -4.48 -2.93 3.12
N ALA A 13 -4.29 -3.76 4.12
CA ALA A 13 -3.93 -5.16 3.95
C ALA A 13 -5.08 -6.06 4.41
N ILE A 14 -5.54 -6.93 3.52
CA ILE A 14 -6.58 -7.92 3.78
C ILE A 14 -5.91 -9.20 4.27
N VAL A 15 -6.28 -9.71 5.42
CA VAL A 15 -5.77 -10.97 5.97
C VAL A 15 -6.79 -12.08 5.71
N ILE A 16 -6.38 -13.12 4.99
CA ILE A 16 -7.24 -14.26 4.69
C ILE A 16 -7.38 -15.15 5.92
N GLY A 17 -8.60 -15.49 6.27
CA GLY A 17 -8.94 -16.39 7.40
C GLY A 17 -9.49 -17.75 6.99
N LYS A 18 -10.13 -17.83 5.82
CA LYS A 18 -10.72 -19.05 5.29
C LYS A 18 -10.15 -19.41 3.94
N ALA A 19 -9.67 -20.64 3.81
CA ALA A 19 -9.13 -21.10 2.53
C ALA A 19 -10.20 -21.11 1.43
N GLY A 20 -9.79 -20.78 0.19
CA GLY A 20 -10.69 -20.83 -0.96
C GLY A 20 -9.98 -20.68 -2.29
N ARG A 21 -10.66 -21.12 -3.33
CA ARG A 21 -10.27 -20.96 -4.74
C ARG A 21 -11.52 -20.70 -5.57
N HIS A 22 -11.40 -19.88 -6.63
CA HIS A 22 -12.54 -19.46 -7.45
C HIS A 22 -13.68 -18.84 -6.63
N ILE A 23 -13.32 -18.00 -5.64
CA ILE A 23 -14.27 -17.40 -4.70
C ILE A 23 -15.11 -16.36 -5.47
N PRO A 24 -16.45 -16.47 -5.49
CA PRO A 24 -17.29 -15.44 -6.11
C PRO A 24 -17.19 -14.12 -5.35
N VAL A 25 -17.24 -12.97 -6.05
CA VAL A 25 -17.19 -11.62 -5.46
C VAL A 25 -18.19 -11.47 -4.30
N ALA A 26 -19.42 -11.95 -4.48
CA ALA A 26 -20.49 -11.86 -3.48
C ALA A 26 -20.20 -12.62 -2.17
N ARG A 27 -19.20 -13.52 -2.17
CA ARG A 27 -18.81 -14.32 -1.00
C ARG A 27 -17.38 -14.03 -0.54
N ALA A 28 -16.71 -13.10 -1.19
CA ALA A 28 -15.28 -12.86 -0.96
C ALA A 28 -14.98 -12.44 0.48
N ILE A 29 -15.80 -11.58 1.06
CA ILE A 29 -15.60 -11.08 2.44
C ILE A 29 -15.74 -12.19 3.49
N GLU A 30 -16.48 -13.28 3.22
CA GLU A 30 -16.56 -14.44 4.11
C GLU A 30 -15.22 -15.15 4.32
N HIS A 31 -14.21 -14.85 3.50
CA HIS A 31 -12.87 -15.41 3.56
C HIS A 31 -11.88 -14.54 4.32
N VAL A 32 -12.30 -13.35 4.75
CA VAL A 32 -11.44 -12.39 5.46
C VAL A 32 -11.42 -12.71 6.95
N PHE A 33 -10.22 -12.78 7.54
CA PHE A 33 -10.02 -12.80 8.98
C PHE A 33 -10.10 -11.39 9.57
N GLY A 34 -9.48 -10.43 8.90
CA GLY A 34 -9.42 -9.05 9.34
C GLY A 34 -8.56 -8.19 8.42
N TYR A 35 -8.30 -6.99 8.90
CA TYR A 35 -7.55 -5.96 8.15
C TYR A 35 -6.42 -5.40 9.01
N THR A 36 -5.36 -4.98 8.34
CA THR A 36 -4.23 -4.29 8.97
C THR A 36 -3.67 -3.25 8.01
N ILE A 37 -2.64 -2.53 8.45
CA ILE A 37 -1.92 -1.57 7.61
C ILE A 37 -0.65 -2.23 7.10
N ALA A 38 -0.35 -2.03 5.82
CA ALA A 38 0.95 -2.30 5.25
C ALA A 38 1.59 -0.99 4.78
N ASN A 39 2.92 -0.92 4.90
CA ASN A 39 3.71 0.08 4.21
C ASN A 39 4.52 -0.66 3.14
N ASP A 40 4.07 -0.58 1.87
CA ASP A 40 4.75 -1.21 0.73
C ASP A 40 5.95 -0.36 0.31
N VAL A 41 7.03 -0.49 1.10
CA VAL A 41 8.26 0.29 0.92
C VAL A 41 8.92 -0.05 -0.40
N THR A 42 9.13 0.96 -1.22
CA THR A 42 9.52 0.79 -2.62
C THR A 42 10.82 1.51 -2.95
N ALA A 43 11.77 0.77 -3.53
CA ALA A 43 12.99 1.30 -4.14
C ALA A 43 12.71 1.72 -5.60
N ARG A 44 12.30 2.99 -5.82
CA ARG A 44 11.78 3.44 -7.11
C ARG A 44 12.80 3.40 -8.24
N ASP A 45 14.06 3.69 -7.98
CA ASP A 45 15.17 3.60 -8.94
C ASP A 45 15.48 2.14 -9.34
N ARG A 46 14.98 1.16 -8.57
CA ARG A 46 15.06 -0.27 -8.91
C ARG A 46 13.77 -0.79 -9.55
N GLN A 47 12.64 -0.20 -9.18
CA GLN A 47 11.32 -0.55 -9.71
C GLN A 47 11.13 -0.03 -11.14
N VAL A 48 11.45 1.25 -11.38
CA VAL A 48 11.22 1.88 -12.69
C VAL A 48 12.45 1.72 -13.55
N ARG A 49 12.32 1.00 -14.65
CA ARG A 49 13.39 0.74 -15.61
C ARG A 49 13.09 1.46 -16.92
N ARG A 50 14.05 2.24 -17.38
CA ARG A 50 13.93 2.98 -18.65
C ARG A 50 15.09 2.64 -19.58
N SER A 51 14.78 2.43 -20.87
CA SER A 51 15.75 2.25 -21.93
C SER A 51 15.22 2.90 -23.21
N GLY A 52 15.80 4.01 -23.60
CA GLY A 52 15.27 4.84 -24.67
C GLY A 52 13.84 5.31 -24.36
N SER A 53 12.90 5.04 -25.25
CA SER A 53 11.48 5.36 -25.09
C SER A 53 10.68 4.33 -24.28
N PHE A 54 11.27 3.19 -23.95
CA PHE A 54 10.59 2.14 -23.20
C PHE A 54 10.73 2.34 -21.71
N THR A 55 9.60 2.18 -20.99
CA THR A 55 9.55 2.14 -19.52
C THR A 55 8.85 0.84 -19.12
N TRP A 56 9.43 0.11 -18.20
CA TRP A 56 8.80 -1.06 -17.59
C TRP A 56 9.03 -1.08 -16.08
N TYR A 57 8.20 -1.85 -15.38
CA TYR A 57 8.23 -1.94 -13.94
C TYR A 57 8.75 -3.30 -13.51
N ASP A 58 9.82 -3.29 -12.70
CA ASP A 58 10.38 -4.46 -12.06
C ASP A 58 9.96 -4.48 -10.58
N LEU A 59 8.77 -5.02 -10.33
CA LEU A 59 8.20 -5.05 -8.99
C LEU A 59 9.06 -5.89 -8.03
N GLY A 60 9.59 -7.01 -8.51
CA GLY A 60 10.46 -7.87 -7.69
C GLY A 60 11.67 -7.12 -7.15
N ARG A 61 12.41 -6.42 -8.01
CA ARG A 61 13.60 -5.66 -7.59
C ARG A 61 13.27 -4.41 -6.78
N GLY A 62 12.11 -3.81 -7.06
CA GLY A 62 11.69 -2.59 -6.38
C GLY A 62 11.11 -2.81 -4.99
N LYS A 63 10.56 -3.99 -4.72
CA LYS A 63 9.77 -4.27 -3.51
C LYS A 63 10.25 -5.49 -2.70
N ALA A 64 11.03 -6.41 -3.28
CA ALA A 64 11.49 -7.61 -2.60
C ALA A 64 12.88 -7.40 -1.99
N PHE A 65 12.95 -6.79 -0.83
CA PHE A 65 14.16 -6.66 -0.01
C PHE A 65 13.80 -6.68 1.49
N ASP A 66 14.77 -6.96 2.33
CA ASP A 66 14.56 -7.03 3.78
C ASP A 66 13.96 -5.72 4.29
N THR A 67 12.96 -5.83 5.16
CA THR A 67 12.21 -4.71 5.76
C THR A 67 11.34 -3.88 4.79
N SER A 68 11.10 -4.37 3.57
CA SER A 68 10.30 -3.64 2.56
C SER A 68 8.79 -3.67 2.79
N ALA A 69 8.29 -4.49 3.72
CA ALA A 69 6.86 -4.64 3.98
C ALA A 69 6.55 -4.62 5.49
N PRO A 70 6.75 -3.48 6.19
CA PRO A 70 6.24 -3.33 7.55
C PRO A 70 4.72 -3.49 7.59
N ILE A 71 4.23 -4.22 8.60
CA ILE A 71 2.80 -4.56 8.76
C ILE A 71 2.40 -4.33 10.21
N GLY A 72 1.21 -3.83 10.45
CA GLY A 72 0.68 -3.59 11.79
C GLY A 72 -0.23 -2.36 11.86
N PRO A 73 -0.42 -1.78 13.07
CA PRO A 73 0.17 -2.17 14.36
C PRO A 73 -0.43 -3.47 14.93
N TRP A 74 -1.66 -3.82 14.52
CA TRP A 74 -2.38 -5.04 14.84
C TRP A 74 -3.32 -5.43 13.71
N ILE A 75 -3.98 -6.56 13.82
CA ILE A 75 -5.06 -6.96 12.92
C ILE A 75 -6.38 -6.65 13.63
N VAL A 76 -7.24 -5.88 12.98
CA VAL A 76 -8.65 -5.68 13.38
C VAL A 76 -9.47 -6.73 12.68
N THR A 77 -10.28 -7.50 13.42
CA THR A 77 -11.09 -8.59 12.86
C THR A 77 -12.20 -8.05 11.96
N ALA A 78 -12.62 -8.86 10.99
CA ALA A 78 -13.55 -8.41 9.96
C ALA A 78 -14.91 -7.96 10.49
N ASP A 79 -15.32 -8.48 11.65
CA ASP A 79 -16.56 -8.11 12.33
C ASP A 79 -16.51 -6.75 13.03
N GLU A 80 -15.30 -6.16 13.21
CA GLU A 80 -15.12 -4.81 13.74
C GLU A 80 -15.01 -3.74 12.65
N ILE A 81 -14.98 -4.13 11.37
CA ILE A 81 -14.94 -3.23 10.21
C ILE A 81 -16.21 -3.41 9.39
N ASP A 82 -17.16 -2.51 9.56
CA ASP A 82 -18.46 -2.59 8.87
C ASP A 82 -18.32 -2.60 7.35
N ASP A 83 -17.47 -1.72 6.80
CA ASP A 83 -17.21 -1.62 5.37
C ASP A 83 -15.75 -1.23 5.09
N PRO A 84 -14.91 -2.15 4.59
CA PRO A 84 -13.52 -1.86 4.27
C PRO A 84 -13.34 -0.86 3.10
N GLN A 85 -14.42 -0.50 2.40
CA GLN A 85 -14.41 0.47 1.30
C GLN A 85 -14.75 1.90 1.76
N THR A 86 -14.79 2.18 3.06
CA THR A 86 -15.13 3.51 3.59
C THR A 86 -14.10 4.09 4.55
N LEU A 87 -12.93 3.48 4.65
CA LEU A 87 -11.90 3.85 5.61
C LEU A 87 -11.03 5.00 5.09
N ASP A 88 -10.81 6.02 5.93
CA ASP A 88 -9.82 7.04 5.65
C ASP A 88 -8.41 6.46 5.75
N ILE A 89 -7.56 6.82 4.78
CA ILE A 89 -6.17 6.37 4.66
C ILE A 89 -5.25 7.58 4.52
N LYS A 90 -4.19 7.65 5.34
CA LYS A 90 -3.26 8.78 5.37
C LYS A 90 -1.82 8.31 5.55
N THR A 91 -0.90 9.09 5.01
CA THR A 91 0.55 8.94 5.25
C THR A 91 1.13 10.27 5.69
N ARG A 92 1.93 10.23 6.76
CA ARG A 92 2.77 11.36 7.16
C ARG A 92 4.24 10.95 7.16
N ILE A 93 5.10 11.88 6.75
CA ILE A 93 6.54 11.73 6.85
C ILE A 93 7.04 12.93 7.65
N ASN A 94 7.66 12.67 8.82
CA ASN A 94 8.09 13.71 9.76
C ASN A 94 6.98 14.70 10.12
N GLY A 95 5.74 14.20 10.27
CA GLY A 95 4.54 15.00 10.55
C GLY A 95 3.88 15.65 9.33
N GLU A 96 4.54 15.71 8.18
CA GLU A 96 3.98 16.28 6.95
C GLU A 96 3.01 15.32 6.27
N LEU A 97 1.78 15.77 6.02
CA LEU A 97 0.75 14.97 5.36
C LEU A 97 1.04 14.83 3.86
N ARG A 98 1.41 13.63 3.44
CA ARG A 98 1.78 13.29 2.06
C ARG A 98 0.65 12.66 1.27
N GLN A 99 -0.07 11.74 1.90
CA GLN A 99 -1.21 11.05 1.30
C GLN A 99 -2.43 11.25 2.20
N SER A 100 -3.59 11.51 1.60
CA SER A 100 -4.89 11.50 2.27
C SER A 100 -5.95 11.12 1.26
N SER A 101 -6.64 10.04 1.53
CA SER A 101 -7.68 9.49 0.67
C SER A 101 -8.68 8.67 1.50
N ASN A 102 -9.51 7.93 0.82
CA ASN A 102 -10.43 6.98 1.41
C ASN A 102 -10.46 5.72 0.54
N THR A 103 -10.64 4.55 1.14
CA THR A 103 -10.65 3.27 0.42
C THR A 103 -11.78 3.16 -0.60
N ARG A 104 -12.83 4.00 -0.50
CA ARG A 104 -13.88 4.12 -1.55
C ARG A 104 -13.34 4.53 -2.92
N ASN A 105 -12.15 5.13 -2.96
CA ASN A 105 -11.50 5.57 -4.20
C ASN A 105 -10.66 4.48 -4.86
N MET A 106 -10.61 3.28 -4.29
CA MET A 106 -9.97 2.14 -4.91
C MET A 106 -10.69 1.79 -6.23
N ILE A 107 -9.93 1.42 -7.25
CA ILE A 107 -10.48 0.99 -8.55
C ILE A 107 -11.18 -0.36 -8.40
N TRP A 108 -10.59 -1.28 -7.65
CA TRP A 108 -11.13 -2.60 -7.33
C TRP A 108 -11.41 -2.69 -5.85
N THR A 109 -12.56 -3.22 -5.48
CA THR A 109 -12.93 -3.42 -4.08
C THR A 109 -12.11 -4.56 -3.44
N CYS A 110 -12.12 -4.64 -2.12
CA CYS A 110 -11.52 -5.78 -1.41
C CYS A 110 -12.08 -7.12 -1.90
N ALA A 111 -13.39 -7.17 -2.19
CA ALA A 111 -14.05 -8.35 -2.71
C ALA A 111 -13.57 -8.72 -4.12
N ASP A 112 -13.39 -7.73 -5.00
CA ASP A 112 -12.86 -7.94 -6.35
C ASP A 112 -11.42 -8.48 -6.31
N LEU A 113 -10.57 -7.93 -5.44
CA LEU A 113 -9.19 -8.38 -5.26
C LEU A 113 -9.13 -9.84 -4.78
N ILE A 114 -9.93 -10.20 -3.78
CA ILE A 114 -10.02 -11.59 -3.29
C ILE A 114 -10.48 -12.52 -4.43
N HIS A 115 -11.51 -12.15 -5.14
CA HIS A 115 -11.99 -12.89 -6.30
C HIS A 115 -10.86 -13.10 -7.32
N PHE A 116 -10.22 -12.02 -7.75
CA PHE A 116 -9.15 -12.04 -8.75
C PHE A 116 -8.00 -12.98 -8.34
N PHE A 117 -7.49 -12.82 -7.13
CA PHE A 117 -6.39 -13.67 -6.66
C PHE A 117 -6.82 -15.12 -6.47
N SER A 118 -8.07 -15.38 -6.06
CA SER A 118 -8.57 -16.74 -5.87
C SER A 118 -8.74 -17.54 -7.17
N ILE A 119 -8.85 -16.87 -8.31
CA ILE A 119 -8.86 -17.52 -9.63
C ILE A 119 -7.46 -18.10 -9.93
N ASN A 120 -6.41 -17.36 -9.58
CA ASN A 120 -5.03 -17.72 -9.89
C ASN A 120 -4.38 -18.59 -8.82
N PHE A 121 -4.74 -18.38 -7.54
CA PHE A 121 -4.12 -19.03 -6.39
C PHE A 121 -5.19 -19.66 -5.50
N THR A 122 -4.82 -20.72 -4.79
CA THR A 122 -5.59 -21.14 -3.61
C THR A 122 -5.23 -20.21 -2.47
N LEU A 123 -6.15 -19.34 -2.06
CA LEU A 123 -5.95 -18.50 -0.89
C LEU A 123 -5.99 -19.38 0.38
N ARG A 124 -5.08 -19.10 1.31
CA ARG A 124 -4.95 -19.86 2.56
C ARG A 124 -4.96 -18.90 3.75
N PRO A 125 -5.42 -19.34 4.94
CA PRO A 125 -5.32 -18.54 6.15
C PRO A 125 -3.91 -18.01 6.38
N GLY A 126 -3.80 -16.74 6.77
CA GLY A 126 -2.54 -16.03 6.96
C GLY A 126 -1.95 -15.39 5.70
N MET A 127 -2.47 -15.68 4.50
CA MET A 127 -2.10 -14.91 3.32
C MET A 127 -2.62 -13.49 3.42
N MET A 128 -1.85 -12.54 2.92
CA MET A 128 -2.25 -11.13 2.88
C MET A 128 -2.32 -10.62 1.44
N ILE A 129 -3.30 -9.75 1.19
CA ILE A 129 -3.45 -9.00 -0.05
C ILE A 129 -3.32 -7.54 0.30
N ILE A 130 -2.29 -6.87 -0.22
CA ILE A 130 -2.15 -5.42 -0.13
C ILE A 130 -2.86 -4.78 -1.32
N THR A 131 -3.51 -3.63 -1.09
CA THR A 131 -4.58 -3.16 -1.97
C THR A 131 -4.20 -1.98 -2.86
N GLY A 132 -2.95 -1.54 -2.79
CA GLY A 132 -2.48 -0.36 -3.49
C GLY A 132 -2.63 0.92 -2.66
N THR A 133 -1.81 1.90 -3.01
CA THR A 133 -1.67 3.16 -2.28
C THR A 133 -2.33 4.33 -3.02
N PRO A 134 -2.86 5.35 -2.32
CA PRO A 134 -3.33 6.56 -2.96
C PRO A 134 -2.18 7.41 -3.50
N ALA A 135 -2.51 8.44 -4.30
CA ALA A 135 -1.55 9.43 -4.77
C ALA A 135 -0.91 10.21 -3.61
N GLY A 136 0.31 10.73 -3.83
CA GLY A 136 1.07 11.51 -2.85
C GLY A 136 2.40 10.87 -2.45
N THR A 137 2.76 9.73 -3.04
CA THR A 137 4.09 9.13 -2.94
C THR A 137 5.16 10.06 -3.55
N ALA A 138 6.42 9.91 -3.17
CA ALA A 138 7.49 10.71 -3.77
C ALA A 138 7.63 10.44 -5.28
N TRP A 139 7.40 9.20 -5.73
CA TRP A 139 7.37 8.85 -7.15
C TRP A 139 6.31 9.63 -7.93
N SER A 140 5.17 9.93 -7.32
CA SER A 140 4.06 10.58 -8.04
C SER A 140 4.41 11.97 -8.57
N VAL A 141 5.42 12.64 -8.01
CA VAL A 141 5.94 13.94 -8.43
C VAL A 141 7.35 13.89 -9.05
N ASP A 142 7.93 12.70 -9.17
CA ASP A 142 9.27 12.52 -9.75
C ASP A 142 9.20 12.47 -11.28
N HIS A 143 9.47 13.61 -11.91
CA HIS A 143 9.46 13.74 -13.38
C HIS A 143 10.50 12.85 -14.08
N GLU A 144 11.63 12.53 -13.44
CA GLU A 144 12.63 11.62 -14.01
C GLU A 144 12.07 10.21 -14.21
N LEU A 145 11.20 9.78 -13.30
CA LEU A 145 10.54 8.47 -13.34
C LEU A 145 9.13 8.52 -13.93
N GLY A 146 8.69 9.68 -14.43
CA GLY A 146 7.41 9.85 -15.13
C GLY A 146 6.25 10.29 -14.23
N GLY A 147 6.52 10.68 -12.98
CA GLY A 147 5.52 11.25 -12.08
C GLY A 147 5.01 12.61 -12.57
N GLN A 148 3.71 12.85 -12.49
CA GLN A 148 3.07 14.09 -12.96
C GLN A 148 1.98 14.60 -12.00
N TRP A 149 1.85 13.97 -10.83
CA TRP A 149 0.82 14.32 -9.87
C TRP A 149 1.06 15.71 -9.26
N ARG A 150 -0.03 16.42 -9.00
CA ARG A 150 -0.02 17.68 -8.26
C ARG A 150 -0.80 17.54 -6.96
N PRO A 151 -0.28 18.00 -5.82
CA PRO A 151 -0.95 17.86 -4.54
C PRO A 151 -2.29 18.61 -4.55
N LYS A 152 -3.29 18.00 -3.91
CA LYS A 152 -4.55 18.65 -3.57
C LYS A 152 -4.35 19.54 -2.33
N LEU A 153 -5.30 20.44 -2.08
CA LEU A 153 -5.29 21.31 -0.90
C LEU A 153 -5.10 20.46 0.38
N GLY A 154 -4.20 20.90 1.24
CA GLY A 154 -3.88 20.22 2.51
C GLY A 154 -2.84 19.11 2.41
N LEU A 155 -2.39 18.72 1.20
CA LEU A 155 -1.31 17.76 1.01
C LEU A 155 0.00 18.47 0.68
N ILE A 156 1.10 17.94 1.20
CA ILE A 156 2.44 18.42 0.91
C ILE A 156 3.08 17.48 -0.11
N ALA A 157 3.44 18.02 -1.28
CA ALA A 157 4.18 17.27 -2.28
C ALA A 157 5.54 16.85 -1.74
N ALA A 158 5.96 15.63 -2.07
CA ALA A 158 7.31 15.20 -1.75
C ALA A 158 8.33 16.06 -2.46
N THR A 159 9.30 16.59 -1.71
CA THR A 159 10.46 17.32 -2.28
C THR A 159 11.67 16.40 -2.42
N ARG A 160 11.62 15.24 -1.80
CA ARG A 160 12.65 14.20 -1.81
C ARG A 160 12.06 12.83 -1.46
N TYR A 161 12.82 11.80 -1.73
CA TYR A 161 12.59 10.45 -1.22
C TYR A 161 12.97 10.35 0.26
N CYS A 162 12.55 9.25 0.90
CA CYS A 162 12.87 8.99 2.31
C CYS A 162 14.36 8.79 2.51
N LEU A 163 14.89 9.32 3.62
CA LEU A 163 16.29 9.24 4.03
C LEU A 163 16.39 8.63 5.43
N PRO A 164 17.56 8.08 5.82
CA PRO A 164 17.81 7.66 7.18
C PRO A 164 17.46 8.75 8.20
N GLY A 165 16.72 8.36 9.24
CA GLY A 165 16.19 9.25 10.27
C GLY A 165 14.74 9.69 10.06
N ASP A 166 14.17 9.53 8.85
CA ASP A 166 12.77 9.87 8.61
C ASP A 166 11.84 8.94 9.38
N GLN A 167 10.76 9.53 9.91
CA GLN A 167 9.67 8.83 10.58
C GLN A 167 8.45 8.79 9.67
N ILE A 168 7.97 7.60 9.38
CA ILE A 168 6.82 7.34 8.53
C ILE A 168 5.65 6.90 9.41
N GLU A 169 4.50 7.53 9.23
CA GLU A 169 3.24 7.14 9.86
C GLU A 169 2.23 6.78 8.78
N CYS A 170 1.81 5.53 8.79
CA CYS A 170 0.75 4.98 7.95
C CYS A 170 -0.51 4.84 8.81
N GLU A 171 -1.55 5.61 8.53
CA GLU A 171 -2.78 5.66 9.32
C GLU A 171 -3.95 5.16 8.49
N ILE A 172 -4.74 4.25 9.06
CA ILE A 172 -6.05 3.85 8.49
C ILE A 172 -7.09 3.92 9.61
N GLN A 173 -8.21 4.56 9.30
CA GLN A 173 -9.36 4.70 10.19
C GLN A 173 -9.78 3.33 10.75
N SER A 174 -10.12 3.28 12.03
CA SER A 174 -10.52 2.09 12.78
C SER A 174 -9.44 1.01 12.95
N ILE A 175 -8.26 1.15 12.29
CA ILE A 175 -7.14 0.22 12.46
C ILE A 175 -6.04 0.83 13.32
N GLY A 176 -5.69 2.09 13.10
CA GLY A 176 -4.68 2.78 13.89
C GLY A 176 -3.54 3.37 13.07
N VAL A 177 -2.33 3.40 13.63
CA VAL A 177 -1.14 4.00 13.02
C VAL A 177 0.05 3.04 13.09
N LEU A 178 0.52 2.61 11.94
CA LEU A 178 1.79 1.89 11.80
C LEU A 178 2.92 2.92 11.67
N ARG A 179 3.92 2.83 12.55
CA ARG A 179 5.08 3.73 12.56
C ARG A 179 6.34 3.00 12.17
N ASN A 180 7.11 3.58 11.26
CA ASN A 180 8.36 3.05 10.79
C ASN A 180 9.44 4.15 10.80
N ALA A 181 10.65 3.80 11.20
CA ALA A 181 11.83 4.64 11.03
C ALA A 181 12.67 4.14 9.86
N VAL A 182 13.17 5.05 9.05
CA VAL A 182 14.17 4.73 8.03
C VAL A 182 15.56 4.70 8.68
N ILE A 183 16.28 3.60 8.52
CA ILE A 183 17.62 3.38 9.10
C ILE A 183 18.71 3.31 8.05
#